data_0d82cabbdf47a573e871ed19bf74968b
#
_entry.id   0d82cabbdf47a573e871ed19bf74968b
#
_cell.length_a   1.000
_cell.length_b   1.000
_cell.length_c   1.000
_cell.angle_alpha   90.00
_cell.angle_beta   90.00
_cell.angle_gamma   90.00
#
_symmetry.space_group_name_H-M   'P 1'
#
loop_
_entity.id
_entity.type
_entity.pdbx_description
1 polymer ?
#
loop_
_entity_poly.entity_id
_entity_poly.type
_entity_poly.pdbx_seq_one_letter_code
_entity_poly.pdbx_strand_id
1 'polypeptide(L)'
;AVSTLILKPGILGGWANTLLWINHAEKYKLQAVISSNMESGIGLNWIAFTCLCLLSKKTPAGLDSAKFFQNDLGDPPFSISNGNYFFPNSWPIANKNYLKKIHQGYW
;
A
#
# COMPACT_ATOMS: atom_id res chain seq x y z
N ALA A 1 23.28 -1.59 14.40
CA ALA A 1 23.33 -1.56 12.94
C ALA A 1 21.94 -1.73 12.34
N VAL A 2 21.64 -1.07 11.24
CA VAL A 2 20.38 -1.22 10.52
C VAL A 2 20.47 -2.46 9.64
N SER A 3 19.45 -3.33 9.68
CA SER A 3 19.36 -4.53 8.84
C SER A 3 18.17 -4.48 7.87
N THR A 4 17.17 -3.66 8.19
CA THR A 4 15.91 -3.61 7.44
C THR A 4 15.45 -2.16 7.27
N LEU A 5 14.99 -1.82 6.08
CA LEU A 5 14.30 -0.56 5.78
C LEU A 5 12.81 -0.84 5.60
N ILE A 6 11.97 -0.09 6.32
CA ILE A 6 10.53 -0.10 6.12
C ILE A 6 10.16 1.09 5.23
N LEU A 7 9.68 0.78 4.04
CA LEU A 7 9.39 1.74 3.00
C LEU A 7 7.88 1.97 2.90
N LYS A 8 7.47 3.23 2.93
CA LYS A 8 6.06 3.63 2.82
C LYS A 8 5.87 4.44 1.53
N PRO A 9 5.37 3.83 0.45
CA PRO A 9 5.27 4.49 -0.86
C PRO A 9 4.54 5.83 -0.84
N GLY A 10 3.45 5.94 -0.04
CA GLY A 10 2.71 7.19 0.10
C GLY A 10 3.53 8.34 0.71
N ILE A 11 4.50 8.03 1.58
CA ILE A 11 5.39 9.03 2.18
C ILE A 11 6.60 9.31 1.27
N LEU A 12 7.09 8.29 0.59
CA LEU A 12 8.27 8.38 -0.27
C LEU A 12 8.01 9.13 -1.58
N GLY A 13 6.75 9.40 -1.91
CA GLY A 13 6.37 10.04 -3.17
C GLY A 13 6.11 9.06 -4.32
N GLY A 14 5.67 7.83 -3.99
CA GLY A 14 5.16 6.86 -4.94
C GLY A 14 6.17 5.81 -5.42
N TRP A 15 5.83 5.18 -6.53
CA TRP A 15 6.53 4.02 -7.08
C TRP A 15 8.01 4.26 -7.39
N ALA A 16 8.33 5.32 -8.13
CA ALA A 16 9.69 5.58 -8.59
C ALA A 16 10.68 5.74 -7.41
N ASN A 17 10.28 6.53 -6.41
CA ASN A 17 11.11 6.73 -5.23
C ASN A 17 11.20 5.46 -4.38
N THR A 18 10.13 4.69 -4.29
CA THR A 18 10.17 3.40 -3.60
C THR A 18 11.17 2.45 -4.25
N LEU A 19 11.20 2.36 -5.59
CA LEU A 19 12.16 1.56 -6.32
C LEU A 19 13.61 2.03 -6.08
N LEU A 20 13.85 3.34 -6.05
CA LEU A 20 15.18 3.88 -5.72
C LEU A 20 15.65 3.41 -4.33
N TRP A 21 14.77 3.47 -3.33
CA TRP A 21 15.09 3.01 -1.98
C TRP A 21 15.31 1.50 -1.89
N ILE A 22 14.58 0.69 -2.65
CA ILE A 22 14.82 -0.76 -2.74
C ILE A 22 16.21 -1.02 -3.32
N ASN A 23 16.59 -0.35 -4.41
CA ASN A 23 17.90 -0.49 -5.01
C ASN A 23 19.03 -0.06 -4.04
N HIS A 24 18.79 0.98 -3.24
CA HIS A 24 19.74 1.36 -2.19
C HIS A 24 19.83 0.29 -1.10
N ALA A 25 18.71 -0.27 -0.66
CA ALA A 25 18.71 -1.36 0.32
C ALA A 25 19.55 -2.55 -0.19
N GLU A 26 19.32 -2.97 -1.42
CA GLU A 26 20.08 -4.07 -2.05
C GLU A 26 21.57 -3.77 -2.10
N LYS A 27 21.96 -2.56 -2.53
CA LYS A 27 23.36 -2.12 -2.59
C LYS A 27 24.06 -2.24 -1.23
N TYR A 28 23.37 -1.94 -0.15
CA TYR A 28 23.90 -2.02 1.22
C TYR A 28 23.57 -3.33 1.93
N LYS A 29 23.05 -4.33 1.22
CA LYS A 29 22.66 -5.65 1.75
C LYS A 29 21.65 -5.55 2.90
N LEU A 30 20.75 -4.58 2.81
CA LEU A 30 19.64 -4.39 3.75
C LEU A 30 18.37 -5.05 3.19
N GLN A 31 17.53 -5.55 4.06
CA GLN A 31 16.20 -6.00 3.68
C GLN A 31 15.29 -4.79 3.45
N ALA A 32 14.51 -4.78 2.37
CA ALA A 32 13.44 -3.82 2.16
C ALA A 32 12.09 -4.47 2.45
N VAL A 33 11.28 -3.83 3.27
CA VAL A 33 9.90 -4.21 3.57
C VAL A 33 8.99 -3.04 3.19
N ILE A 34 7.99 -3.29 2.37
CA ILE A 34 6.99 -2.27 2.02
C ILE A 34 5.85 -2.34 3.04
N SER A 35 5.43 -1.18 3.52
CA SER A 35 4.33 -1.04 4.47
C SER A 35 3.38 0.06 4.04
N SER A 36 2.12 -0.11 4.37
CA SER A 36 1.12 0.94 4.23
C SER A 36 1.29 2.02 5.32
N ASN A 37 0.64 3.13 5.06
CA ASN A 37 0.27 4.13 6.04
C ASN A 37 -1.18 3.87 6.48
N MET A 38 -2.04 4.87 6.35
CA MET A 38 -3.49 4.74 6.60
C MET A 38 -4.25 4.99 5.29
N GLU A 39 -3.87 4.27 4.23
CA GLU A 39 -4.50 4.36 2.93
C GLU A 39 -5.85 3.65 2.91
N SER A 40 -6.75 4.12 2.04
CA SER A 40 -7.97 3.40 1.67
C SER A 40 -7.65 2.10 0.94
N GLY A 41 -8.62 1.22 0.77
CA GLY A 41 -8.46 -0.01 0.02
C GLY A 41 -7.97 0.19 -1.41
N ILE A 42 -8.28 1.32 -2.03
CA ILE A 42 -7.73 1.67 -3.35
C ILE A 42 -6.21 1.85 -3.25
N GLY A 43 -5.75 2.65 -2.29
CA GLY A 43 -4.32 2.87 -2.05
C GLY A 43 -3.60 1.59 -1.62
N LEU A 44 -4.21 0.78 -0.75
CA LEU A 44 -3.66 -0.51 -0.31
C LEU A 44 -3.49 -1.50 -1.47
N ASN A 45 -4.42 -1.53 -2.44
CA ASN A 45 -4.27 -2.33 -3.65
C ASN A 45 -3.06 -1.91 -4.47
N TRP A 46 -2.82 -0.60 -4.62
CA TRP A 46 -1.62 -0.09 -5.30
C TRP A 46 -0.34 -0.47 -4.56
N ILE A 47 -0.33 -0.42 -3.22
CA ILE A 47 0.84 -0.83 -2.44
C ILE A 47 1.05 -2.34 -2.53
N ALA A 48 -0.01 -3.15 -2.48
CA ALA A 48 0.07 -4.60 -2.66
C ALA A 48 0.64 -4.96 -4.05
N PHE A 49 0.21 -4.25 -5.10
CA PHE A 49 0.77 -4.40 -6.43
C PHE A 49 2.25 -4.01 -6.50
N THR A 50 2.64 -2.94 -5.82
CA THR A 50 4.04 -2.53 -5.68
C THR A 50 4.87 -3.64 -5.02
N CYS A 51 4.37 -4.24 -3.94
CA CYS A 51 5.04 -5.36 -3.29
C CYS A 51 5.24 -6.54 -4.24
N LEU A 52 4.19 -6.90 -4.99
CA LEU A 52 4.24 -8.00 -5.95
C LEU A 52 5.29 -7.79 -7.04
N CYS A 53 5.42 -6.55 -7.52
CA CYS A 53 6.33 -6.21 -8.61
C CYS A 53 7.78 -6.00 -8.17
N LEU A 54 8.00 -5.42 -7.00
CA LEU A 54 9.32 -4.93 -6.59
C LEU A 54 10.00 -5.77 -5.52
N LEU A 55 9.27 -6.61 -4.79
CA LEU A 55 9.84 -7.43 -3.73
C LEU A 55 9.89 -8.91 -4.09
N SER A 56 10.78 -9.63 -3.43
CA SER A 56 10.77 -11.10 -3.44
C SER A 56 9.45 -11.63 -2.86
N LYS A 57 8.91 -12.70 -3.44
CA LYS A 57 7.69 -13.38 -2.93
C LYS A 57 7.78 -13.84 -1.48
N LYS A 58 9.00 -13.94 -0.92
CA LYS A 58 9.23 -14.34 0.47
C LYS A 58 9.27 -13.16 1.44
N THR A 59 9.28 -11.92 0.93
CA THR A 59 9.33 -10.74 1.78
C THR A 59 7.92 -10.39 2.23
N PRO A 60 7.65 -10.37 3.55
CA PRO A 60 6.34 -9.95 4.05
C PRO A 60 6.14 -8.45 3.83
N ALA A 61 4.87 -8.03 3.75
CA ALA A 61 4.48 -6.64 3.63
C ALA A 61 3.54 -6.23 4.77
N GLY A 62 3.61 -4.98 5.21
CA GLY A 62 2.77 -4.45 6.29
C GLY A 62 1.54 -3.74 5.74
N LEU A 63 0.48 -4.48 5.36
CA LEU A 63 -0.68 -3.93 4.65
C LEU A 63 -2.00 -4.01 5.44
N ASP A 64 -2.01 -4.49 6.66
CA ASP A 64 -3.24 -4.78 7.41
C ASP A 64 -3.83 -3.55 8.13
N SER A 65 -3.68 -2.36 7.56
CA SER A 65 -4.23 -1.13 8.13
C SER A 65 -5.72 -0.90 7.81
N ALA A 66 -6.27 -1.57 6.79
CA ALA A 66 -7.69 -1.44 6.43
C ALA A 66 -8.64 -1.81 7.58
N LYS A 67 -8.26 -2.73 8.44
CA LYS A 67 -9.05 -3.16 9.61
C LYS A 67 -9.33 -2.07 10.63
N PHE A 68 -8.60 -0.96 10.59
CA PHE A 68 -8.83 0.17 11.49
C PHE A 68 -9.91 1.13 11.00
N PHE A 69 -10.38 0.97 9.76
CA PHE A 69 -11.46 1.77 9.21
C PHE A 69 -12.80 1.06 9.40
N GLN A 70 -13.82 1.83 9.79
CA GLN A 70 -15.18 1.32 9.86
C GLN A 70 -15.76 1.00 8.47
N ASN A 71 -15.41 1.81 7.48
CA ASN A 71 -15.79 1.64 6.08
C ASN A 71 -14.58 1.89 5.20
N ASP A 72 -14.43 1.09 4.15
CA ASP A 72 -13.41 1.30 3.14
C ASP A 72 -13.97 2.10 1.97
N LEU A 73 -13.16 2.99 1.43
CA LEU A 73 -13.50 3.72 0.21
C LEU A 73 -13.45 2.82 -1.03
N GLY A 74 -12.67 1.76 -1.02
CA GLY A 74 -12.54 0.81 -2.12
C GLY A 74 -13.76 -0.11 -2.25
N ASP A 75 -14.18 -0.37 -3.48
CA ASP A 75 -15.19 -1.38 -3.81
C ASP A 75 -14.61 -2.29 -4.92
N PRO A 76 -14.33 -3.56 -4.64
CA PRO A 76 -14.48 -4.24 -3.34
C PRO A 76 -13.50 -3.72 -2.27
N PRO A 77 -13.85 -3.83 -0.97
CA PRO A 77 -12.99 -3.39 0.12
C PRO A 77 -11.72 -4.26 0.23
N PHE A 78 -10.64 -3.64 0.72
CA PHE A 78 -9.40 -4.35 0.96
C PHE A 78 -9.51 -5.22 2.21
N SER A 79 -9.17 -6.49 2.08
CA SER A 79 -9.18 -7.41 3.22
C SER A 79 -8.04 -8.42 3.14
N ILE A 80 -7.48 -8.76 4.31
CA ILE A 80 -6.47 -9.80 4.45
C ILE A 80 -7.10 -11.00 5.16
N SER A 81 -6.90 -12.18 4.62
CA SER A 81 -7.39 -13.43 5.20
C SER A 81 -6.21 -14.38 5.47
N ASN A 82 -6.08 -14.82 6.72
CA ASN A 82 -5.00 -15.72 7.15
C ASN A 82 -3.59 -15.24 6.71
N GLY A 83 -3.34 -13.94 6.84
CA GLY A 83 -2.06 -13.34 6.46
C GLY A 83 -1.81 -13.23 4.95
N ASN A 84 -2.82 -13.52 4.12
CA ASN A 84 -2.72 -13.44 2.67
C ASN A 84 -3.69 -12.41 2.11
N TYR A 85 -3.25 -11.73 1.07
CA TYR A 85 -4.08 -10.87 0.24
C TYR A 85 -4.23 -11.49 -1.15
N PHE A 86 -5.45 -11.53 -1.65
CA PHE A 86 -5.78 -11.97 -3.00
C PHE A 86 -6.33 -10.80 -3.79
N PHE A 87 -5.70 -10.49 -4.92
CA PHE A 87 -6.20 -9.44 -5.80
C PHE A 87 -7.60 -9.77 -6.30
N PRO A 88 -8.52 -8.81 -6.27
CA PRO A 88 -9.86 -9.00 -6.83
C PRO A 88 -9.80 -9.14 -8.36
N ASN A 89 -10.83 -9.74 -8.94
CA ASN A 89 -10.95 -9.93 -10.40
C ASN A 89 -11.02 -8.60 -11.16
N SER A 90 -11.48 -7.53 -10.51
CA SER A 90 -11.50 -6.19 -11.05
C SER A 90 -10.78 -5.23 -10.11
N TRP A 91 -10.10 -4.23 -10.66
CA TRP A 91 -9.46 -3.21 -9.84
C TRP A 91 -10.50 -2.46 -9.02
N PRO A 92 -10.28 -2.23 -7.72
CA PRO A 92 -11.26 -1.55 -6.87
C PRO A 92 -11.44 -0.09 -7.30
N ILE A 93 -12.69 0.34 -7.29
CA ILE A 93 -13.10 1.72 -7.59
C ILE A 93 -13.58 2.41 -6.31
N ALA A 94 -13.68 3.73 -6.34
CA ALA A 94 -14.18 4.48 -5.19
C ALA A 94 -15.67 4.26 -4.98
N ASN A 95 -16.05 3.83 -3.77
CA ASN A 95 -17.45 3.72 -3.38
C ASN A 95 -18.03 5.12 -3.11
N LYS A 96 -18.83 5.60 -4.05
CA LYS A 96 -19.39 6.95 -4.02
C LYS A 96 -20.30 7.21 -2.81
N ASN A 97 -20.84 6.18 -2.19
CA ASN A 97 -21.71 6.33 -1.00
C ASN A 97 -20.95 6.88 0.21
N TYR A 98 -19.63 6.70 0.25
CA TYR A 98 -18.76 7.21 1.33
C TYR A 98 -18.09 8.54 1.00
N LEU A 99 -18.29 9.07 -0.21
CA LEU A 99 -17.75 10.35 -0.61
C LEU A 99 -18.68 11.48 -0.21
N LYS A 100 -18.17 12.45 0.55
CA LYS A 100 -18.84 13.72 0.81
C LYS A 100 -18.05 14.86 0.18
N LYS A 101 -18.75 15.74 -0.50
CA LYS A 101 -18.18 17.00 -0.95
C LYS A 101 -18.08 17.94 0.24
N ILE A 102 -16.87 18.13 0.77
CA ILE A 102 -16.62 18.94 1.96
C ILE A 102 -16.15 20.36 1.64
N HIS A 103 -15.76 20.61 0.38
CA HIS A 103 -15.34 21.93 -0.09
C HIS A 103 -15.85 22.19 -1.51
N GLN A 104 -16.36 23.40 -1.74
CA GLN A 104 -16.69 23.93 -3.06
C GLN A 104 -16.05 25.30 -3.18
N GLY A 105 -15.00 25.41 -3.99
CA GLY A 105 -14.29 26.67 -4.18
C GLY A 105 -12.95 26.46 -4.87
N TYR A 106 -12.26 27.57 -5.04
CA TYR A 106 -10.91 27.55 -5.57
C TYR A 106 -9.92 27.41 -4.43
N TRP A 107 -8.89 26.64 -4.68
CA TRP A 107 -7.77 26.47 -3.76
C TRP A 107 -6.75 27.58 -3.95
#